data_28ac23dfbdfaaf157b7fe787ec32f80e
#
_entry.id   28ac23dfbdfaaf157b7fe787ec32f80e
#
_cell.length_a   1.000
_cell.length_b   1.000
_cell.length_c   1.000
_cell.angle_alpha   90.00
_cell.angle_beta   90.00
_cell.angle_gamma   90.00
#
_symmetry.space_group_name_H-M   'P 1'
#
loop_
_entity.id
_entity.type
_entity.pdbx_description
1 polymer ?
#
loop_
_entity_poly.entity_id
_entity_poly.type
_entity_poly.pdbx_seq_one_letter_code
_entity_poly.pdbx_strand_id
1 'polypeptide(L)'
;MRISTAYEGALGDYFAGNATDGPYNAHTDRPAMLELAGDVTGLRVLDAGCGAGHYITELRARGAAEVVGVEGSARLLDHARDRVGDDPAVTLHHHDLEEPLAFLPDDSFDLGVVALVHHHLEARRELLAELHRVLRPGGTLLLSTVHPTADWIWHGGSYFDEDRVETRFGDSGATNSYRRMTMQTFLGELLDTGFALERLVEPRATEAARRVDEARYLKTLRTPFFVAVRMRKDAG
;
A
#
# COMPACT_ATOMS: atom_id res chain seq x y z
N MET A 1 11.02 2.78 17.24
CA MET A 1 10.54 1.37 17.07
C MET A 1 10.29 1.21 15.59
N ARG A 2 10.89 0.23 14.93
CA ARG A 2 10.66 -0.02 13.49
C ARG A 2 9.19 -0.39 13.29
N ILE A 3 8.58 0.03 12.19
CA ILE A 3 7.15 -0.20 11.93
C ILE A 3 6.83 -1.70 11.80
N SER A 4 7.73 -2.47 11.20
CA SER A 4 7.63 -3.93 11.09
C SER A 4 7.38 -4.59 12.45
N THR A 5 8.04 -4.11 13.51
CA THR A 5 7.87 -4.62 14.88
C THR A 5 6.48 -4.34 15.48
N ALA A 6 5.80 -3.27 15.04
CA ALA A 6 4.46 -2.95 15.53
C ALA A 6 3.42 -3.99 15.04
N TYR A 7 3.64 -4.59 13.88
CA TYR A 7 2.76 -5.58 13.27
C TYR A 7 3.03 -7.03 13.70
N GLU A 8 4.01 -7.27 14.58
CA GLU A 8 4.29 -8.61 15.13
C GLU A 8 3.28 -9.11 16.18
N GLY A 9 2.34 -8.26 16.60
CA GLY A 9 1.37 -8.57 17.65
C GLY A 9 -0.08 -8.34 17.22
N ALA A 10 -0.90 -7.91 18.17
CA ALA A 10 -2.34 -7.65 18.00
C ALA A 10 -2.67 -6.71 16.83
N LEU A 11 -1.78 -5.79 16.48
CA LEU A 11 -1.95 -4.91 15.31
C LEU A 11 -1.90 -5.70 14.01
N GLY A 12 -0.97 -6.64 13.86
CA GLY A 12 -0.88 -7.50 12.68
C GLY A 12 -2.13 -8.37 12.52
N ASP A 13 -2.59 -9.01 13.59
CA ASP A 13 -3.82 -9.81 13.55
C ASP A 13 -5.06 -8.97 13.21
N TYR A 14 -5.16 -7.77 13.78
CA TYR A 14 -6.22 -6.83 13.46
C TYR A 14 -6.22 -6.46 11.97
N PHE A 15 -5.05 -6.12 11.41
CA PHE A 15 -4.96 -5.76 9.99
C PHE A 15 -5.14 -6.94 9.06
N ALA A 16 -4.64 -8.14 9.39
CA ALA A 16 -4.89 -9.35 8.60
C ALA A 16 -6.39 -9.63 8.48
N GLY A 17 -7.17 -9.49 9.57
CA GLY A 17 -8.62 -9.61 9.57
C GLY A 17 -9.32 -8.49 8.80
N ASN A 18 -9.03 -7.23 9.13
CA ASN A 18 -9.69 -6.07 8.50
C ASN A 18 -9.36 -5.90 7.02
N ALA A 19 -8.18 -6.32 6.57
CA ALA A 19 -7.83 -6.28 5.16
C ALA A 19 -8.65 -7.28 4.32
N THR A 20 -9.24 -8.29 4.95
CA THR A 20 -10.05 -9.30 4.26
C THR A 20 -11.40 -8.75 3.81
N ASP A 21 -12.13 -8.10 4.69
CA ASP A 21 -13.51 -7.64 4.45
C ASP A 21 -13.85 -6.26 5.04
N GLY A 22 -12.87 -5.58 5.64
CA GLY A 22 -13.07 -4.25 6.21
C GLY A 22 -13.40 -3.18 5.17
N PRO A 23 -14.27 -2.22 5.51
CA PRO A 23 -14.81 -1.23 4.55
C PRO A 23 -13.75 -0.35 3.91
N TYR A 24 -12.63 -0.12 4.57
CA TYR A 24 -11.56 0.73 4.08
C TYR A 24 -10.64 0.00 3.10
N ASN A 25 -9.95 -1.06 3.55
CA ASN A 25 -8.98 -1.75 2.70
C ASN A 25 -9.66 -2.57 1.60
N ALA A 26 -10.62 -3.44 1.96
CA ALA A 26 -11.24 -4.35 1.01
C ALA A 26 -12.21 -3.68 0.04
N HIS A 27 -12.88 -2.61 0.46
CA HIS A 27 -13.99 -2.02 -0.29
C HIS A 27 -13.76 -0.57 -0.74
N THR A 28 -12.63 0.07 -0.35
CA THR A 28 -12.29 1.42 -0.77
C THR A 28 -10.94 1.45 -1.50
N ASP A 29 -9.85 1.11 -0.82
CA ASP A 29 -8.50 1.19 -1.39
C ASP A 29 -8.27 0.13 -2.48
N ARG A 30 -8.42 -1.15 -2.14
CA ARG A 30 -8.06 -2.26 -3.04
C ARG A 30 -8.81 -2.23 -4.38
N PRO A 31 -10.14 -2.00 -4.46
CA PRO A 31 -10.82 -1.90 -5.74
C PRO A 31 -10.26 -0.81 -6.65
N ALA A 32 -9.95 0.37 -6.08
CA ALA A 32 -9.40 1.48 -6.84
C ALA A 32 -7.97 1.21 -7.33
N MET A 33 -7.13 0.63 -6.49
CA MET A 33 -5.77 0.25 -6.85
C MET A 33 -5.76 -0.83 -7.95
N LEU A 34 -6.65 -1.83 -7.87
CA LEU A 34 -6.78 -2.87 -8.89
C LEU A 34 -7.37 -2.33 -10.20
N GLU A 35 -8.22 -1.30 -10.15
CA GLU A 35 -8.67 -0.58 -11.34
C GLU A 35 -7.52 0.22 -11.98
N LEU A 36 -6.71 0.91 -11.15
CA LEU A 36 -5.51 1.61 -11.60
C LEU A 36 -4.45 0.67 -12.21
N ALA A 37 -4.37 -0.57 -11.73
CA ALA A 37 -3.46 -1.57 -12.29
C ALA A 37 -3.79 -1.86 -13.76
N GLY A 38 -5.06 -1.88 -14.11
CA GLY A 38 -5.52 -2.25 -15.46
C GLY A 38 -5.28 -3.73 -15.77
N ASP A 39 -4.88 -4.02 -17.00
CA ASP A 39 -4.52 -5.38 -17.40
C ASP A 39 -3.13 -5.72 -16.88
N VAL A 40 -3.06 -6.76 -16.04
CA VAL A 40 -1.82 -7.29 -15.45
C VAL A 40 -1.42 -8.63 -16.03
N THR A 41 -2.10 -9.09 -17.07
CA THR A 41 -1.83 -10.39 -17.71
C THR A 41 -0.38 -10.47 -18.19
N GLY A 42 0.33 -11.49 -17.73
CA GLY A 42 1.71 -11.74 -18.10
C GLY A 42 2.74 -10.83 -17.43
N LEU A 43 2.33 -9.91 -16.56
CA LEU A 43 3.26 -9.00 -15.89
C LEU A 43 3.99 -9.68 -14.73
N ARG A 44 5.22 -9.25 -14.50
CA ARG A 44 5.99 -9.51 -13.28
C ARG A 44 5.78 -8.35 -12.31
N VAL A 45 5.22 -8.64 -11.14
CA VAL A 45 4.76 -7.65 -10.17
C VAL A 45 5.54 -7.72 -8.86
N LEU A 46 5.91 -6.57 -8.32
CA LEU A 46 6.42 -6.41 -6.95
C LEU A 46 5.31 -5.83 -6.06
N ASP A 47 4.98 -6.51 -4.96
CA ASP A 47 4.09 -6.03 -3.90
C ASP A 47 4.93 -5.69 -2.67
N ALA A 48 5.31 -4.41 -2.53
CA ALA A 48 6.17 -3.93 -1.46
C ALA A 48 5.33 -3.49 -0.25
N GLY A 49 5.41 -4.26 0.83
CA GLY A 49 4.53 -4.22 1.98
C GLY A 49 3.26 -5.05 1.73
N CYS A 50 3.46 -6.29 1.28
CA CYS A 50 2.35 -7.14 0.83
C CYS A 50 1.39 -7.56 1.95
N GLY A 51 1.74 -7.31 3.22
CA GLY A 51 0.92 -7.65 4.37
C GLY A 51 0.51 -9.12 4.37
N ALA A 52 -0.79 -9.37 4.51
CA ALA A 52 -1.36 -10.72 4.49
C ALA A 52 -1.63 -11.26 3.06
N GLY A 53 -1.01 -10.70 2.02
CA GLY A 53 -1.01 -11.25 0.66
C GLY A 53 -2.27 -11.02 -0.18
N HIS A 54 -3.13 -10.06 0.19
CA HIS A 54 -4.38 -9.81 -0.53
C HIS A 54 -4.19 -9.33 -1.97
N TYR A 55 -3.24 -8.41 -2.21
CA TYR A 55 -2.94 -7.95 -3.57
C TYR A 55 -2.30 -9.06 -4.40
N ILE A 56 -1.44 -9.90 -3.79
CA ILE A 56 -0.80 -11.03 -4.46
C ILE A 56 -1.87 -11.96 -5.08
N THR A 57 -2.85 -12.40 -4.28
CA THR A 57 -3.90 -13.30 -4.76
C THR A 57 -4.78 -12.65 -5.83
N GLU A 58 -5.12 -11.38 -5.68
CA GLU A 58 -5.91 -10.64 -6.69
C GLU A 58 -5.16 -10.47 -8.02
N LEU A 59 -3.87 -10.12 -7.96
CA LEU A 59 -3.04 -9.94 -9.15
C LEU A 59 -2.80 -11.27 -9.87
N ARG A 60 -2.55 -12.36 -9.12
CA ARG A 60 -2.45 -13.71 -9.69
C ARG A 60 -3.75 -14.15 -10.35
N ALA A 61 -4.89 -13.93 -9.71
CA ALA A 61 -6.21 -14.23 -10.27
C ALA A 61 -6.52 -13.45 -11.56
N ARG A 62 -5.89 -12.28 -11.73
CA ARG A 62 -5.98 -11.42 -12.92
C ARG A 62 -4.93 -11.72 -13.98
N GLY A 63 -4.13 -12.78 -13.82
CA GLY A 63 -3.21 -13.28 -14.84
C GLY A 63 -1.78 -12.72 -14.75
N ALA A 64 -1.37 -12.07 -13.65
CA ALA A 64 0.04 -11.73 -13.45
C ALA A 64 0.90 -13.01 -13.57
N ALA A 65 2.00 -12.95 -14.32
CA ALA A 65 2.86 -14.10 -14.55
C ALA A 65 3.64 -14.51 -13.30
N GLU A 66 4.11 -13.51 -12.55
CA GLU A 66 4.87 -13.68 -11.32
C GLU A 66 4.53 -12.55 -10.36
N VAL A 67 4.42 -12.84 -9.07
CA VAL A 67 4.31 -11.83 -8.02
C VAL A 67 5.35 -12.07 -6.95
N VAL A 68 6.16 -11.05 -6.68
CA VAL A 68 7.11 -11.03 -5.57
C VAL A 68 6.54 -10.14 -4.46
N GLY A 69 6.28 -10.72 -3.29
CA GLY A 69 5.83 -10.01 -2.10
C GLY A 69 6.99 -9.76 -1.14
N VAL A 70 7.07 -8.54 -0.63
CA VAL A 70 8.04 -8.15 0.41
C VAL A 70 7.28 -7.64 1.63
N GLU A 71 7.54 -8.19 2.81
CA GLU A 71 6.84 -7.81 4.06
C GLU A 71 7.82 -7.82 5.23
N GLY A 72 7.75 -6.77 6.06
CA GLY A 72 8.62 -6.59 7.22
C GLY A 72 8.14 -7.33 8.47
N SER A 73 6.85 -7.65 8.58
CA SER A 73 6.31 -8.42 9.70
C SER A 73 6.29 -9.92 9.38
N ALA A 74 6.98 -10.71 10.18
CA ALA A 74 6.92 -12.17 10.07
C ALA A 74 5.50 -12.69 10.26
N ARG A 75 4.74 -12.07 11.17
CA ARG A 75 3.34 -12.40 11.44
C ARG A 75 2.43 -12.22 10.22
N LEU A 76 2.51 -11.07 9.55
CA LEU A 76 1.75 -10.80 8.33
C LEU A 76 2.20 -11.69 7.18
N LEU A 77 3.50 -11.94 7.08
CA LEU A 77 4.06 -12.82 6.06
C LEU A 77 3.58 -14.27 6.21
N ASP A 78 3.38 -14.76 7.45
CA ASP A 78 2.78 -16.08 7.68
C ASP A 78 1.32 -16.13 7.18
N HIS A 79 0.53 -15.10 7.43
CA HIS A 79 -0.81 -14.97 6.83
C HIS A 79 -0.75 -14.92 5.30
N ALA A 80 0.26 -14.27 4.72
CA ALA A 80 0.44 -14.25 3.27
C ALA A 80 0.75 -15.65 2.73
N ARG A 81 1.64 -16.41 3.38
CA ARG A 81 1.97 -17.81 3.01
C ARG A 81 0.72 -18.69 3.02
N ASP A 82 -0.07 -18.59 4.10
CA ASP A 82 -1.33 -19.36 4.21
C ASP A 82 -2.31 -19.00 3.09
N ARG A 83 -2.37 -17.72 2.70
CA ARG A 83 -3.29 -17.21 1.67
C ARG A 83 -2.89 -17.62 0.27
N VAL A 84 -1.60 -17.51 -0.08
CA VAL A 84 -1.12 -17.79 -1.44
C VAL A 84 -0.94 -19.31 -1.68
N GLY A 85 -0.79 -20.10 -0.60
CA GLY A 85 -0.54 -21.54 -0.70
C GLY A 85 0.73 -21.86 -1.48
N ASP A 86 0.67 -22.94 -2.25
CA ASP A 86 1.81 -23.46 -3.04
C ASP A 86 1.84 -22.90 -4.48
N ASP A 87 1.42 -21.64 -4.71
CA ASP A 87 1.51 -21.04 -6.05
C ASP A 87 3.00 -20.86 -6.44
N PRO A 88 3.53 -21.60 -7.44
CA PRO A 88 4.94 -21.54 -7.81
C PRO A 88 5.34 -20.21 -8.45
N ALA A 89 4.38 -19.37 -8.82
CA ALA A 89 4.60 -18.05 -9.39
C ALA A 89 4.60 -16.94 -8.33
N VAL A 90 4.57 -17.30 -7.04
CA VAL A 90 4.64 -16.34 -5.93
C VAL A 90 5.93 -16.57 -5.14
N THR A 91 6.68 -15.50 -4.94
CA THR A 91 7.85 -15.50 -4.05
C THR A 91 7.61 -14.49 -2.92
N LEU A 92 7.85 -14.90 -1.67
CA LEU A 92 7.67 -14.06 -0.49
C LEU A 92 9.01 -13.84 0.22
N HIS A 93 9.34 -12.57 0.47
CA HIS A 93 10.54 -12.17 1.21
C HIS A 93 10.17 -11.51 2.53
N HIS A 94 10.76 -11.99 3.63
CA HIS A 94 10.74 -11.28 4.91
C HIS A 94 11.85 -10.23 4.89
N HIS A 95 11.50 -8.96 4.72
CA HIS A 95 12.47 -7.87 4.64
C HIS A 95 11.83 -6.53 5.05
N ASP A 96 12.58 -5.73 5.79
CA ASP A 96 12.16 -4.41 6.25
C ASP A 96 12.34 -3.39 5.11
N LEU A 97 11.25 -2.72 4.71
CA LEU A 97 11.26 -1.70 3.65
C LEU A 97 12.00 -0.40 4.03
N GLU A 98 12.46 -0.28 5.27
CA GLU A 98 13.41 0.77 5.69
C GLU A 98 14.86 0.46 5.24
N GLU A 99 15.12 -0.74 4.71
CA GLU A 99 16.41 -1.18 4.22
C GLU A 99 16.38 -1.34 2.69
N PRO A 100 17.52 -1.19 1.98
CA PRO A 100 17.58 -1.35 0.54
C PRO A 100 17.11 -2.72 0.04
N LEU A 101 16.44 -2.75 -1.12
CA LEU A 101 15.98 -3.98 -1.77
C LEU A 101 17.09 -4.62 -2.63
N ALA A 102 18.31 -4.69 -2.12
CA ALA A 102 19.51 -5.13 -2.86
C ALA A 102 19.44 -6.57 -3.41
N PHE A 103 18.50 -7.38 -2.92
CA PHE A 103 18.25 -8.74 -3.40
C PHE A 103 17.35 -8.77 -4.65
N LEU A 104 16.73 -7.65 -5.02
CA LEU A 104 15.92 -7.51 -6.23
C LEU A 104 16.77 -6.90 -7.36
N PRO A 105 16.79 -7.52 -8.55
CA PRO A 105 17.57 -6.98 -9.67
C PRO A 105 16.98 -5.70 -10.23
N ASP A 106 17.83 -4.88 -10.86
CA ASP A 106 17.42 -3.69 -11.59
C ASP A 106 16.51 -4.05 -12.75
N ASP A 107 15.63 -3.13 -13.14
CA ASP A 107 14.78 -3.19 -14.34
C ASP A 107 14.06 -4.55 -14.54
N SER A 108 13.61 -5.15 -13.44
CA SER A 108 13.09 -6.52 -13.45
C SER A 108 11.58 -6.64 -13.28
N PHE A 109 10.88 -5.56 -12.90
CA PHE A 109 9.43 -5.58 -12.69
C PHE A 109 8.69 -4.67 -13.66
N ASP A 110 7.51 -5.11 -14.08
CA ASP A 110 6.59 -4.35 -14.92
C ASP A 110 5.73 -3.40 -14.10
N LEU A 111 5.36 -3.87 -12.90
CA LEU A 111 4.46 -3.18 -11.99
C LEU A 111 4.99 -3.30 -10.56
N GLY A 112 5.03 -2.18 -9.86
CA GLY A 112 5.20 -2.11 -8.41
C GLY A 112 3.89 -1.71 -7.75
N VAL A 113 3.58 -2.32 -6.61
CA VAL A 113 2.43 -1.98 -5.76
C VAL A 113 2.93 -1.62 -4.37
N VAL A 114 2.48 -0.48 -3.84
CA VAL A 114 2.74 0.00 -2.47
C VAL A 114 1.40 0.47 -1.91
N ALA A 115 0.67 -0.43 -1.28
CA ALA A 115 -0.69 -0.15 -0.84
C ALA A 115 -0.76 0.11 0.66
N LEU A 116 -1.03 1.36 1.06
CA LEU A 116 -1.15 1.80 2.45
C LEU A 116 0.10 1.54 3.31
N VAL A 117 1.28 1.64 2.72
CA VAL A 117 2.58 1.41 3.36
C VAL A 117 3.38 2.71 3.53
N HIS A 118 3.40 3.56 2.51
CA HIS A 118 4.29 4.72 2.39
C HIS A 118 4.29 5.64 3.63
N HIS A 119 3.13 5.95 4.20
CA HIS A 119 2.99 6.81 5.37
C HIS A 119 3.57 6.22 6.67
N HIS A 120 3.87 4.93 6.69
CA HIS A 120 4.47 4.27 7.84
C HIS A 120 5.99 4.43 7.90
N LEU A 121 6.65 4.64 6.75
CA LEU A 121 8.09 4.61 6.60
C LEU A 121 8.76 5.96 6.93
N GLU A 122 9.95 5.90 7.47
CA GLU A 122 10.84 7.06 7.56
C GLU A 122 11.71 7.17 6.30
N ALA A 123 12.23 6.04 5.78
CA ALA A 123 13.06 5.95 4.57
C ALA A 123 12.21 5.93 3.28
N ARG A 124 11.20 6.81 3.18
CA ARG A 124 10.27 6.84 2.04
C ARG A 124 10.95 7.11 0.71
N ARG A 125 11.87 8.09 0.70
CA ARG A 125 12.59 8.48 -0.52
C ARG A 125 13.54 7.39 -0.99
N GLU A 126 14.19 6.72 -0.04
CA GLU A 126 15.07 5.59 -0.28
C GLU A 126 14.28 4.41 -0.87
N LEU A 127 13.11 4.10 -0.32
CA LEU A 127 12.23 3.08 -0.89
C LEU A 127 11.77 3.46 -2.30
N LEU A 128 11.37 4.70 -2.53
CA LEU A 128 10.97 5.16 -3.87
C LEU A 128 12.11 5.05 -4.88
N ALA A 129 13.35 5.37 -4.48
CA ALA A 129 14.53 5.19 -5.31
C ALA A 129 14.79 3.71 -5.65
N GLU A 130 14.63 2.81 -4.68
CA GLU A 130 14.73 1.37 -4.91
C GLU A 130 13.61 0.85 -5.83
N LEU A 131 12.37 1.31 -5.64
CA LEU A 131 11.26 0.97 -6.53
C LEU A 131 11.50 1.48 -7.96
N HIS A 132 12.07 2.69 -8.09
CA HIS A 132 12.45 3.21 -9.40
C HIS A 132 13.57 2.38 -10.04
N ARG A 133 14.56 1.91 -9.25
CA ARG A 133 15.64 1.05 -9.74
C ARG A 133 15.13 -0.30 -10.26
N VAL A 134 14.27 -0.97 -9.48
CA VAL A 134 13.81 -2.34 -9.81
C VAL A 134 12.72 -2.38 -10.89
N LEU A 135 11.97 -1.30 -11.09
CA LEU A 135 11.03 -1.18 -12.19
C LEU A 135 11.77 -0.98 -13.50
N ARG A 136 11.38 -1.69 -14.55
CA ARG A 136 11.93 -1.50 -15.89
C ARG A 136 11.57 -0.13 -16.47
N PRO A 137 12.33 0.39 -17.45
CA PRO A 137 11.93 1.57 -18.21
C PRO A 137 10.51 1.41 -18.77
N GLY A 138 9.65 2.41 -18.57
CA GLY A 138 8.22 2.33 -18.88
C GLY A 138 7.38 1.51 -17.91
N GLY A 139 7.97 0.97 -16.84
CA GLY A 139 7.26 0.27 -15.77
C GLY A 139 6.37 1.21 -14.95
N THR A 140 5.41 0.64 -14.26
CA THR A 140 4.39 1.38 -13.50
C THR A 140 4.57 1.18 -12.01
N LEU A 141 4.40 2.24 -11.23
CA LEU A 141 4.24 2.20 -9.77
C LEU A 141 2.79 2.59 -9.43
N LEU A 142 2.11 1.74 -8.68
CA LEU A 142 0.86 2.07 -8.00
C LEU A 142 1.16 2.31 -6.53
N LEU A 143 0.73 3.44 -6.02
CA LEU A 143 0.91 3.75 -4.62
C LEU A 143 -0.36 4.35 -4.03
N SER A 144 -0.79 3.84 -2.88
CA SER A 144 -1.86 4.45 -2.08
C SER A 144 -1.39 4.78 -0.67
N THR A 145 -1.99 5.83 -0.12
CA THR A 145 -1.72 6.28 1.24
C THR A 145 -2.97 6.91 1.87
N VAL A 146 -2.92 7.16 3.19
CA VAL A 146 -3.94 7.97 3.86
C VAL A 146 -3.99 9.35 3.22
N HIS A 147 -5.20 9.85 2.96
CA HIS A 147 -5.35 11.15 2.32
C HIS A 147 -4.98 12.29 3.29
N PRO A 148 -4.14 13.24 2.91
CA PRO A 148 -3.73 14.35 3.79
C PRO A 148 -4.89 15.14 4.39
N THR A 149 -5.99 15.29 3.63
CA THR A 149 -7.20 15.95 4.15
C THR A 149 -7.90 15.10 5.22
N ALA A 150 -7.91 13.76 5.08
CA ALA A 150 -8.47 12.88 6.10
C ALA A 150 -7.66 12.98 7.40
N ASP A 151 -6.36 12.99 7.32
CA ASP A 151 -5.46 13.16 8.47
C ASP A 151 -5.69 14.49 9.16
N TRP A 152 -5.80 15.58 8.40
CA TRP A 152 -6.09 16.88 8.96
C TRP A 152 -7.45 16.94 9.67
N ILE A 153 -8.51 16.40 9.06
CA ILE A 153 -9.85 16.36 9.66
C ILE A 153 -9.86 15.48 10.93
N TRP A 154 -9.10 14.38 10.92
CA TRP A 154 -9.10 13.40 12.00
C TRP A 154 -8.27 13.85 13.21
N HIS A 155 -7.08 14.37 12.97
CA HIS A 155 -6.12 14.73 14.02
C HIS A 155 -6.17 16.21 14.39
N GLY A 156 -6.77 17.07 13.56
CA GLY A 156 -6.79 18.52 13.78
C GLY A 156 -5.42 19.17 13.57
N GLY A 157 -5.22 20.34 14.18
CA GLY A 157 -4.00 21.12 14.01
C GLY A 157 -3.95 21.84 12.66
N SER A 158 -2.75 22.09 12.16
CA SER A 158 -2.52 22.65 10.83
C SER A 158 -2.48 21.55 9.78
N TYR A 159 -3.02 21.80 8.59
CA TYR A 159 -2.82 20.92 7.42
C TYR A 159 -1.34 20.75 7.07
N PHE A 160 -0.51 21.73 7.40
CA PHE A 160 0.92 21.74 7.12
C PHE A 160 1.77 21.03 8.21
N ASP A 161 1.14 20.51 9.26
CA ASP A 161 1.84 19.70 10.26
C ASP A 161 2.14 18.32 9.66
N GLU A 162 3.42 17.96 9.60
CA GLU A 162 3.91 16.68 9.10
C GLU A 162 4.54 15.85 10.22
N ASP A 163 3.91 15.91 11.38
CA ASP A 163 4.32 15.17 12.58
C ASP A 163 3.87 13.70 12.53
N ARG A 164 4.38 12.94 13.47
CA ARG A 164 3.95 11.56 13.68
C ARG A 164 2.70 11.55 14.55
N VAL A 165 1.69 10.83 14.12
CA VAL A 165 0.43 10.68 14.84
C VAL A 165 0.22 9.22 15.27
N GLU A 166 -0.61 9.05 16.30
CA GLU A 166 -1.02 7.74 16.77
C GLU A 166 -2.53 7.58 16.69
N THR A 167 -2.97 6.46 16.16
CA THR A 167 -4.39 6.10 16.07
C THR A 167 -4.61 4.77 16.78
N ARG A 168 -5.57 4.73 17.70
CA ARG A 168 -6.01 3.48 18.34
C ARG A 168 -7.15 2.85 17.56
N PHE A 169 -7.08 1.55 17.34
CA PHE A 169 -8.09 0.80 16.60
C PHE A 169 -9.06 0.11 17.55
N GLY A 170 -10.23 0.75 17.77
CA GLY A 170 -11.34 0.21 18.55
C GLY A 170 -10.90 -0.31 19.92
N ASP A 171 -11.51 -1.42 20.34
CA ASP A 171 -11.22 -2.10 21.62
C ASP A 171 -10.05 -3.09 21.54
N SER A 172 -9.38 -3.18 20.39
CA SER A 172 -8.28 -4.13 20.18
C SER A 172 -7.03 -3.79 21.02
N GLY A 173 -6.93 -2.55 21.54
CA GLY A 173 -5.72 -2.02 22.19
C GLY A 173 -4.55 -1.78 21.22
N ALA A 174 -4.72 -2.09 19.95
CA ALA A 174 -3.71 -1.87 18.94
C ALA A 174 -3.58 -0.38 18.60
N THR A 175 -2.34 0.11 18.56
CA THR A 175 -2.03 1.49 18.18
C THR A 175 -1.21 1.47 16.90
N ASN A 176 -1.67 2.21 15.91
CA ASN A 176 -0.90 2.49 14.70
C ASN A 176 -0.26 3.87 14.82
N SER A 177 1.01 3.96 14.46
CA SER A 177 1.75 5.22 14.41
C SER A 177 2.28 5.43 13.00
N TYR A 178 1.99 6.60 12.43
CA TYR A 178 2.43 6.96 11.09
C TYR A 178 2.67 8.47 10.97
N ARG A 179 3.35 8.87 9.91
CA ARG A 179 3.65 10.29 9.64
C ARG A 179 2.58 10.89 8.75
N ARG A 180 1.99 12.02 9.20
CA ARG A 180 1.17 12.85 8.32
C ARG A 180 2.04 13.50 7.25
N MET A 181 1.46 13.79 6.11
CA MET A 181 2.11 14.54 5.04
C MET A 181 1.11 15.42 4.32
N THR A 182 1.59 16.51 3.72
CA THR A 182 0.78 17.29 2.79
C THR A 182 0.66 16.58 1.45
N MET A 183 -0.31 16.94 0.63
CA MET A 183 -0.39 16.47 -0.77
C MET A 183 0.87 16.88 -1.56
N GLN A 184 1.43 18.05 -1.24
CA GLN A 184 2.67 18.52 -1.85
C GLN A 184 3.83 17.60 -1.53
N THR A 185 4.02 17.20 -0.26
CA THR A 185 5.07 16.28 0.15
C THR A 185 4.87 14.91 -0.49
N PHE A 186 3.65 14.38 -0.45
CA PHE A 186 3.32 13.09 -1.04
C PHE A 186 3.68 13.01 -2.54
N LEU A 187 3.17 13.96 -3.33
CA LEU A 187 3.45 13.98 -4.77
C LEU A 187 4.89 14.39 -5.07
N GLY A 188 5.44 15.32 -4.28
CA GLY A 188 6.83 15.78 -4.45
C GLY A 188 7.84 14.65 -4.30
N GLU A 189 7.70 13.79 -3.28
CA GLU A 189 8.60 12.64 -3.10
C GLU A 189 8.60 11.70 -4.30
N LEU A 190 7.43 11.45 -4.91
CA LEU A 190 7.29 10.61 -6.11
C LEU A 190 7.92 11.25 -7.35
N LEU A 191 7.61 12.53 -7.60
CA LEU A 191 8.10 13.27 -8.77
C LEU A 191 9.61 13.52 -8.69
N ASP A 192 10.14 13.86 -7.51
CA ASP A 192 11.57 14.06 -7.28
C ASP A 192 12.39 12.77 -7.52
N THR A 193 11.78 11.60 -7.40
CA THR A 193 12.43 10.30 -7.67
C THR A 193 12.52 10.00 -9.18
N GLY A 194 11.84 10.78 -10.02
CA GLY A 194 11.85 10.58 -11.48
C GLY A 194 10.63 9.85 -12.03
N PHE A 195 9.60 9.63 -11.20
CA PHE A 195 8.33 9.11 -11.69
C PHE A 195 7.48 10.22 -12.32
N ALA A 196 6.79 9.91 -13.40
CA ALA A 196 5.78 10.76 -14.01
C ALA A 196 4.38 10.36 -13.52
N LEU A 197 3.56 11.32 -13.10
CA LEU A 197 2.17 11.06 -12.70
C LEU A 197 1.30 10.80 -13.93
N GLU A 198 0.72 9.61 -14.03
CA GLU A 198 -0.28 9.27 -15.07
C GLU A 198 -1.71 9.49 -14.58
N ARG A 199 -1.99 9.11 -13.32
CA ARG A 199 -3.34 9.21 -12.76
C ARG A 199 -3.29 9.39 -11.24
N LEU A 200 -4.22 10.21 -10.73
CA LEU A 200 -4.52 10.33 -9.31
C LEU A 200 -6.00 10.03 -9.10
N VAL A 201 -6.32 9.26 -8.07
CA VAL A 201 -7.68 8.90 -7.70
C VAL A 201 -7.85 9.12 -6.19
N GLU A 202 -9.01 9.64 -5.81
CA GLU A 202 -9.49 9.67 -4.44
C GLU A 202 -10.55 8.56 -4.28
N PRO A 203 -10.17 7.37 -3.78
CA PRO A 203 -11.05 6.21 -3.75
C PRO A 203 -12.30 6.45 -2.93
N ARG A 204 -13.44 5.97 -3.44
CA ARG A 204 -14.70 5.89 -2.72
C ARG A 204 -15.05 4.44 -2.49
N ALA A 205 -15.69 4.15 -1.34
CA ALA A 205 -16.10 2.80 -1.07
C ALA A 205 -17.09 2.29 -2.12
N THR A 206 -16.93 1.03 -2.50
CA THR A 206 -17.89 0.33 -3.36
C THR A 206 -19.20 0.11 -2.62
N GLU A 207 -20.30 -0.11 -3.36
CA GLU A 207 -21.61 -0.37 -2.74
C GLU A 207 -21.61 -1.61 -1.82
N ALA A 208 -20.68 -2.54 -2.03
CA ALA A 208 -20.51 -3.70 -1.15
C ALA A 208 -20.15 -3.29 0.30
N ALA A 209 -19.39 -2.22 0.49
CA ALA A 209 -19.03 -1.68 1.81
C ALA A 209 -20.26 -1.32 2.64
N ARG A 210 -21.36 -0.91 2.02
CA ARG A 210 -22.59 -0.54 2.70
C ARG A 210 -23.19 -1.68 3.51
N ARG A 211 -23.03 -2.92 3.03
CA ARG A 211 -23.52 -4.11 3.73
C ARG A 211 -22.64 -4.51 4.91
N VAL A 212 -21.36 -4.10 4.87
CA VAL A 212 -20.39 -4.37 5.94
C VAL A 212 -20.53 -3.33 7.05
N ASP A 213 -20.54 -2.05 6.68
CA ASP A 213 -20.67 -0.94 7.63
C ASP A 213 -21.22 0.31 6.87
N GLU A 214 -22.53 0.54 6.99
CA GLU A 214 -23.21 1.64 6.30
C GLU A 214 -22.69 3.01 6.78
N ALA A 215 -22.39 3.18 8.05
CA ALA A 215 -21.91 4.45 8.60
C ALA A 215 -20.56 4.82 8.02
N ARG A 216 -19.64 3.86 7.95
CA ARG A 216 -18.32 4.06 7.33
C ARG A 216 -18.43 4.26 5.82
N TYR A 217 -19.28 3.49 5.14
CA TYR A 217 -19.58 3.68 3.72
C TYR A 217 -20.02 5.13 3.44
N LEU A 218 -21.04 5.63 4.14
CA LEU A 218 -21.53 7.00 3.97
C LEU A 218 -20.47 8.06 4.26
N LYS A 219 -19.55 7.78 5.18
CA LYS A 219 -18.44 8.66 5.50
C LYS A 219 -17.43 8.75 4.34
N THR A 220 -17.09 7.63 3.70
CA THR A 220 -16.17 7.61 2.54
C THR A 220 -16.75 8.32 1.31
N LEU A 221 -18.07 8.43 1.18
CA LEU A 221 -18.69 9.22 0.10
C LEU A 221 -18.53 10.74 0.26
N ARG A 222 -18.19 11.20 1.46
CA ARG A 222 -18.13 12.63 1.80
C ARG A 222 -16.73 13.12 2.11
N THR A 223 -15.86 12.22 2.53
CA THR A 223 -14.48 12.53 2.95
C THR A 223 -13.53 11.61 2.22
N PRO A 224 -12.50 12.14 1.54
CA PRO A 224 -11.48 11.29 0.92
C PRO A 224 -10.60 10.69 2.03
N PHE A 225 -10.65 9.36 2.19
CA PHE A 225 -9.85 8.64 3.18
C PHE A 225 -8.47 8.27 2.66
N PHE A 226 -8.40 7.96 1.38
CA PHE A 226 -7.17 7.54 0.71
C PHE A 226 -6.96 8.37 -0.55
N VAL A 227 -5.72 8.46 -0.94
CA VAL A 227 -5.29 8.88 -2.27
C VAL A 227 -4.48 7.76 -2.89
N ALA A 228 -4.75 7.46 -4.14
CA ALA A 228 -4.03 6.47 -4.92
C ALA A 228 -3.51 7.10 -6.22
N VAL A 229 -2.30 6.74 -6.60
CA VAL A 229 -1.67 7.24 -7.81
C VAL A 229 -1.14 6.11 -8.68
N ARG A 230 -1.20 6.32 -9.98
CA ARG A 230 -0.47 5.56 -10.99
C ARG A 230 0.66 6.44 -11.50
N MET A 231 1.86 5.96 -11.33
CA MET A 231 3.09 6.64 -11.72
C MET A 231 3.79 5.79 -12.78
N ARG A 232 4.52 6.43 -13.68
CA ARG A 232 5.33 5.74 -14.70
C ARG A 232 6.80 6.08 -14.50
N LYS A 233 7.66 5.07 -14.59
CA LYS A 233 9.10 5.28 -14.80
C LYS A 233 9.31 5.63 -16.28
N ASP A 234 10.02 6.73 -16.55
CA ASP A 234 10.32 7.13 -17.93
C ASP A 234 11.02 6.00 -18.70
N ALA A 235 10.81 5.98 -20.01
CA ALA A 235 11.35 4.92 -20.87
C ALA A 235 12.85 5.10 -21.20
N GLY A 236 13.47 6.23 -20.74
CA GLY A 236 14.86 6.57 -21.01
C GLY A 236 15.04 7.21 -22.38
#